data_c08e6713e62ab1db663ba6c49ade6f70
#
_entry.id   c08e6713e62ab1db663ba6c49ade6f70
#
_cell.length_a   1.000
_cell.length_b   1.000
_cell.length_c   1.000
_cell.angle_alpha   90.00
_cell.angle_beta   90.00
_cell.angle_gamma   90.00
#
_symmetry.space_group_name_H-M   'P 1'
#
loop_
_entity.id
_entity.type
_entity.pdbx_description
1 polymer ?
#
loop_
_entity_poly.entity_id
_entity_poly.type
_entity_poly.pdbx_seq_one_letter_code
_entity_poly.pdbx_strand_id
1 'polypeptide(L)'
;MNKRFLTKLFSLMLAISLVLPSFGVNQVFATDSTTEVRTSNETEAPASKKLTRFAEKQYSVEGVVGEQKELVLRGFAEDGSELDLDLEVEIPEGWKPYVDVTAKGNKLTIRDKGKAWSSQCIVNDKSNKDVTVRVYIEFKEPVSEDPFVGTLAQWNFDKTTNTLKGFKDKNNPTEVVIPKTIDGIPVKHIDKDAFKFSSFGGKVKNRITKLTIPEGIESTGYMSFQGNDLSEIKLPKSLTSLGGRSFYGNTNLKKVEFADGINLEVIQSDSFQNTGLESIELPDSVKKIESGAFNGSHLKSIKMSDGVSEIGDQAFSFTLLEEFTMPTGLQILGKASRNSGVFFRTFSEKTEYAKG
;
A
#
# COMPACT_ATOMS: atom_id res chain seq x y z
N MET A 1 14.49 15.41 30.48
CA MET A 1 13.60 14.98 29.38
C MET A 1 12.18 15.46 29.65
N ASN A 2 11.65 16.28 28.78
CA ASN A 2 10.57 17.23 29.09
C ASN A 2 9.18 16.58 28.92
N LYS A 3 8.41 16.47 29.99
CA LYS A 3 7.04 15.92 30.08
C LYS A 3 6.01 16.59 29.14
N ARG A 4 6.37 17.64 28.42
CA ARG A 4 5.48 18.36 27.50
C ARG A 4 5.40 17.76 26.08
N PHE A 5 6.24 16.77 25.74
CA PHE A 5 6.24 16.14 24.42
C PHE A 5 5.29 14.94 24.35
N LEU A 6 5.05 14.25 25.46
CA LEU A 6 4.12 13.11 25.48
C LEU A 6 2.63 13.51 25.42
N THR A 7 2.28 14.70 25.89
CA THR A 7 0.89 15.16 25.93
C THR A 7 0.36 15.57 24.54
N LYS A 8 1.24 15.96 23.62
CA LYS A 8 0.83 16.29 22.25
C LYS A 8 0.65 15.06 21.34
N LEU A 9 1.34 13.97 21.59
CA LEU A 9 1.13 12.71 20.84
C LEU A 9 -0.19 12.02 21.22
N PHE A 10 -0.59 12.10 22.49
CA PHE A 10 -1.86 11.52 22.95
C PHE A 10 -3.09 12.31 22.48
N SER A 11 -2.95 13.63 22.27
CA SER A 11 -4.06 14.47 21.76
C SER A 11 -4.32 14.26 20.27
N LEU A 12 -3.34 13.80 19.49
CA LEU A 12 -3.49 13.54 18.06
C LEU A 12 -4.07 12.14 17.80
N MET A 13 -3.85 11.18 18.68
CA MET A 13 -4.48 9.85 18.58
C MET A 13 -5.94 9.81 19.03
N LEU A 14 -6.38 10.75 19.87
CA LEU A 14 -7.78 10.82 20.32
C LEU A 14 -8.71 11.54 19.33
N ALA A 15 -8.16 12.26 18.36
CA ALA A 15 -8.95 12.96 17.33
C ALA A 15 -9.29 12.12 16.09
N ILE A 16 -8.68 10.94 15.94
CA ILE A 16 -8.94 10.02 14.78
C ILE A 16 -9.93 8.90 15.16
N SER A 17 -10.28 8.77 16.46
CA SER A 17 -11.12 7.68 16.97
C SER A 17 -12.61 8.03 17.13
N LEU A 18 -13.09 9.15 16.58
CA LEU A 18 -14.48 9.60 16.75
C LEU A 18 -15.16 10.06 15.45
N VAL A 19 -14.95 9.32 14.36
CA VAL A 19 -15.89 9.33 13.24
C VAL A 19 -16.44 7.90 13.10
N LEU A 20 -17.22 7.52 14.09
CA LEU A 20 -18.22 6.48 13.90
C LEU A 20 -19.38 7.12 13.14
N PRO A 21 -19.89 6.49 12.09
CA PRO A 21 -21.12 6.96 11.45
C PRO A 21 -22.24 6.84 12.50
N SER A 22 -22.77 7.97 12.90
CA SER A 22 -23.99 8.04 13.69
C SER A 22 -25.11 7.41 12.87
N PHE A 23 -25.58 6.26 13.30
CA PHE A 23 -26.87 5.74 12.89
C PHE A 23 -27.93 6.71 13.38
N GLY A 24 -28.39 7.59 12.51
CA GLY A 24 -29.57 8.41 12.74
C GLY A 24 -30.81 7.54 12.72
N VAL A 25 -31.18 7.00 13.85
CA VAL A 25 -32.52 6.44 14.06
C VAL A 25 -33.43 7.63 14.35
N ASN A 26 -34.14 8.10 13.33
CA ASN A 26 -35.27 8.98 13.57
C ASN A 26 -36.41 8.18 14.21
N GLN A 27 -36.55 8.34 15.52
CA GLN A 27 -37.75 7.89 16.22
C GLN A 27 -38.92 8.80 15.82
N VAL A 28 -39.91 8.20 15.21
CA VAL A 28 -41.23 8.81 15.04
C VAL A 28 -41.97 8.66 16.36
N PHE A 29 -42.27 9.78 17.01
CA PHE A 29 -43.21 9.79 18.14
C PHE A 29 -44.65 9.68 17.59
N ALA A 30 -45.29 8.56 17.83
CA ALA A 30 -46.71 8.43 17.69
C ALA A 30 -47.39 9.02 18.96
N THR A 31 -48.14 10.07 18.80
CA THR A 31 -49.12 10.47 19.83
C THR A 31 -50.50 9.96 19.45
N ASP A 32 -50.96 9.06 20.26
CA ASP A 32 -52.30 8.54 20.27
C ASP A 32 -53.29 9.61 20.80
N SER A 33 -54.34 9.90 20.08
CA SER A 33 -55.57 10.42 20.67
C SER A 33 -56.74 10.16 19.75
N THR A 34 -57.54 9.18 20.13
CA THR A 34 -58.89 8.86 19.66
C THR A 34 -59.82 10.02 19.95
N THR A 35 -60.51 10.51 18.95
CA THR A 35 -61.85 11.08 19.12
C THR A 35 -62.64 10.87 17.84
N GLU A 36 -63.62 10.00 17.89
CA GLU A 36 -64.66 9.83 16.86
C GLU A 36 -65.59 11.06 16.84
N VAL A 37 -65.70 11.69 15.68
CA VAL A 37 -66.86 12.48 15.32
C VAL A 37 -67.27 12.13 13.91
N ARG A 38 -68.41 11.42 13.79
CA ARG A 38 -69.10 11.20 12.51
C ARG A 38 -69.76 12.50 12.06
N THR A 39 -69.34 13.00 10.91
CA THR A 39 -70.20 13.84 10.06
C THR A 39 -69.93 13.46 8.62
N SER A 40 -71.00 12.99 7.95
CA SER A 40 -71.08 12.75 6.52
C SER A 40 -70.98 14.07 5.75
N ASN A 41 -69.88 14.21 5.00
CA ASN A 41 -69.83 15.08 3.85
C ASN A 41 -69.01 14.36 2.78
N GLU A 42 -69.59 14.13 1.62
CA GLU A 42 -68.88 13.72 0.41
C GLU A 42 -67.88 14.86 0.12
N THR A 43 -66.66 14.62 0.51
CA THR A 43 -65.53 15.45 0.09
C THR A 43 -64.85 14.76 -1.07
N GLU A 44 -64.82 15.47 -2.22
CA GLU A 44 -63.93 15.12 -3.34
C GLU A 44 -62.58 14.66 -2.77
N ALA A 45 -62.07 13.54 -3.24
CA ALA A 45 -60.74 13.09 -2.88
C ALA A 45 -59.72 14.22 -3.19
N PRO A 46 -58.91 14.64 -2.23
CA PRO A 46 -57.98 15.73 -2.48
C PRO A 46 -57.13 15.38 -3.70
N ALA A 47 -57.10 16.28 -4.67
CA ALA A 47 -56.29 16.13 -5.87
C ALA A 47 -54.89 15.70 -5.46
N SER A 48 -54.43 14.54 -5.96
CA SER A 48 -53.11 14.02 -5.61
C SER A 48 -52.03 15.07 -5.90
N LYS A 49 -51.33 15.54 -4.87
CA LYS A 49 -50.24 16.49 -5.01
C LYS A 49 -49.15 15.87 -5.85
N LYS A 50 -48.70 16.61 -6.87
CA LYS A 50 -47.61 16.16 -7.75
C LYS A 50 -46.26 16.67 -7.26
N LEU A 51 -45.20 15.89 -7.46
CA LEU A 51 -43.83 16.30 -7.23
C LEU A 51 -43.48 17.50 -8.11
N THR A 52 -42.93 18.56 -7.50
CA THR A 52 -42.44 19.73 -8.22
C THR A 52 -40.93 19.88 -8.13
N ARG A 53 -40.31 19.36 -7.08
CA ARG A 53 -38.86 19.34 -6.93
C ARG A 53 -38.41 18.26 -5.96
N PHE A 54 -37.20 17.76 -6.13
CA PHE A 54 -36.46 17.05 -5.10
C PHE A 54 -35.80 18.02 -4.10
N ALA A 55 -35.43 17.52 -2.91
CA ALA A 55 -34.73 18.30 -1.89
C ALA A 55 -33.39 18.84 -2.41
N GLU A 56 -32.68 18.01 -3.14
CA GLU A 56 -31.38 18.33 -3.71
C GLU A 56 -31.44 18.30 -5.26
N LYS A 57 -30.57 19.04 -5.91
CA LYS A 57 -30.42 19.04 -7.38
C LYS A 57 -29.73 17.79 -7.90
N GLN A 58 -28.93 17.17 -7.06
CA GLN A 58 -28.22 15.90 -7.31
C GLN A 58 -27.85 15.23 -6.01
N TYR A 59 -27.63 13.93 -6.07
CA TYR A 59 -27.16 13.11 -4.94
C TYR A 59 -25.90 12.36 -5.37
N SER A 60 -25.06 11.97 -4.37
CA SER A 60 -23.90 11.12 -4.58
C SER A 60 -23.92 9.95 -3.60
N VAL A 61 -23.57 8.77 -4.07
CA VAL A 61 -23.44 7.56 -3.28
C VAL A 61 -22.08 6.95 -3.56
N GLU A 62 -21.27 6.80 -2.52
CA GLU A 62 -19.99 6.12 -2.58
C GLU A 62 -20.04 4.82 -1.80
N GLY A 63 -19.38 3.80 -2.30
CA GLY A 63 -19.30 2.49 -1.66
C GLY A 63 -18.05 1.73 -2.08
N VAL A 64 -17.89 0.57 -1.48
CA VAL A 64 -16.85 -0.40 -1.80
C VAL A 64 -17.50 -1.57 -2.54
N VAL A 65 -16.78 -2.12 -3.52
CA VAL A 65 -17.22 -3.29 -4.30
C VAL A 65 -17.70 -4.40 -3.36
N GLY A 66 -18.89 -4.95 -3.65
CA GLY A 66 -19.58 -5.94 -2.83
C GLY A 66 -20.53 -5.37 -1.76
N GLU A 67 -20.51 -4.07 -1.51
CA GLU A 67 -21.46 -3.43 -0.59
C GLU A 67 -22.82 -3.15 -1.24
N GLN A 68 -23.82 -3.02 -0.36
CA GLN A 68 -25.13 -2.47 -0.69
C GLN A 68 -25.25 -1.10 -0.02
N LYS A 69 -25.70 -0.10 -0.76
CA LYS A 69 -25.94 1.25 -0.25
C LYS A 69 -27.43 1.58 -0.34
N GLU A 70 -27.88 2.41 0.56
CA GLU A 70 -29.25 2.93 0.57
C GLU A 70 -29.21 4.46 0.53
N LEU A 71 -30.10 5.04 -0.27
CA LEU A 71 -30.27 6.48 -0.41
C LEU A 71 -31.74 6.81 -0.29
N VAL A 72 -32.09 7.70 0.63
CA VAL A 72 -33.44 8.23 0.78
C VAL A 72 -33.56 9.58 0.10
N LEU A 73 -34.52 9.71 -0.80
CA LEU A 73 -34.81 10.92 -1.52
C LEU A 73 -36.04 11.62 -0.90
N ARG A 74 -36.00 12.94 -0.91
CA ARG A 74 -37.11 13.78 -0.44
C ARG A 74 -37.59 14.64 -1.58
N GLY A 75 -38.90 14.75 -1.73
CA GLY A 75 -39.53 15.55 -2.75
C GLY A 75 -40.64 16.42 -2.17
N PHE A 76 -40.96 17.50 -2.87
CA PHE A 76 -41.91 18.51 -2.41
C PHE A 76 -42.89 18.87 -3.50
N ALA A 77 -44.12 19.15 -3.09
CA ALA A 77 -45.16 19.76 -3.92
C ALA A 77 -44.95 21.26 -4.07
N GLU A 78 -45.75 21.90 -4.92
CA GLU A 78 -45.73 23.34 -5.18
C GLU A 78 -45.96 24.17 -3.93
N ASP A 79 -46.82 23.70 -3.02
CA ASP A 79 -47.08 24.36 -1.73
C ASP A 79 -46.00 24.15 -0.69
N GLY A 80 -44.90 23.44 -1.03
CA GLY A 80 -43.76 23.17 -0.18
C GLY A 80 -43.99 21.98 0.77
N SER A 81 -45.13 21.30 0.73
CA SER A 81 -45.33 20.07 1.52
C SER A 81 -44.48 18.92 1.01
N GLU A 82 -43.92 18.14 1.93
CA GLU A 82 -43.13 16.93 1.58
C GLU A 82 -44.09 15.82 1.11
N LEU A 83 -43.66 15.09 0.11
CA LEU A 83 -44.47 14.03 -0.52
C LEU A 83 -43.92 12.65 -0.20
N ASP A 84 -44.80 11.68 -0.06
CA ASP A 84 -44.48 10.27 -0.16
C ASP A 84 -44.20 9.95 -1.63
N LEU A 85 -42.92 9.63 -1.92
CA LEU A 85 -42.46 9.36 -3.28
C LEU A 85 -42.68 7.90 -3.66
N ASP A 86 -43.04 7.66 -4.91
CA ASP A 86 -42.95 6.36 -5.56
C ASP A 86 -41.96 6.45 -6.74
N LEU A 87 -40.70 6.19 -6.40
CA LEU A 87 -39.59 6.44 -7.29
C LEU A 87 -39.51 5.44 -8.45
N GLU A 88 -39.13 5.95 -9.60
CA GLU A 88 -38.72 5.19 -10.77
C GLU A 88 -37.29 5.53 -11.14
N VAL A 89 -36.50 4.52 -11.51
CA VAL A 89 -35.05 4.68 -11.76
C VAL A 89 -34.73 4.28 -13.19
N GLU A 90 -34.08 5.14 -13.91
CA GLU A 90 -33.53 4.85 -15.22
C GLU A 90 -32.01 4.68 -15.14
N ILE A 91 -31.54 3.46 -15.43
CA ILE A 91 -30.13 3.10 -15.48
C ILE A 91 -29.74 3.00 -16.96
N PRO A 92 -28.69 3.72 -17.41
CA PRO A 92 -28.17 3.57 -18.77
C PRO A 92 -27.82 2.11 -19.08
N GLU A 93 -28.16 1.63 -20.27
CA GLU A 93 -28.00 0.23 -20.67
C GLU A 93 -26.59 -0.33 -20.45
N GLY A 94 -25.55 0.47 -20.74
CA GLY A 94 -24.15 0.10 -20.56
C GLY A 94 -23.76 -0.22 -19.10
N TRP A 95 -24.57 0.20 -18.12
CA TRP A 95 -24.26 0.04 -16.69
C TRP A 95 -25.06 -1.06 -16.01
N LYS A 96 -26.13 -1.54 -16.59
CA LYS A 96 -26.95 -2.66 -16.06
C LYS A 96 -26.13 -3.92 -15.72
N PRO A 97 -25.05 -4.27 -16.43
CA PRO A 97 -24.18 -5.38 -16.05
C PRO A 97 -23.40 -5.18 -14.75
N TYR A 98 -23.22 -3.93 -14.29
CA TYR A 98 -22.36 -3.58 -13.17
C TYR A 98 -23.09 -3.20 -11.89
N VAL A 99 -24.36 -2.81 -12.01
CA VAL A 99 -25.16 -2.33 -10.88
C VAL A 99 -26.62 -2.78 -10.96
N ASP A 100 -27.22 -3.04 -9.80
CA ASP A 100 -28.66 -3.09 -9.60
C ASP A 100 -29.07 -1.89 -8.75
N VAL A 101 -30.03 -1.12 -9.24
CA VAL A 101 -30.68 -0.06 -8.46
C VAL A 101 -32.17 -0.36 -8.43
N THR A 102 -32.71 -0.50 -7.24
CA THR A 102 -34.14 -0.73 -7.02
C THR A 102 -34.72 0.40 -6.18
N ALA A 103 -35.96 0.77 -6.46
CA ALA A 103 -36.69 1.78 -5.72
C ALA A 103 -37.85 1.16 -4.97
N LYS A 104 -38.09 1.62 -3.74
CA LYS A 104 -39.26 1.30 -2.94
C LYS A 104 -39.67 2.52 -2.11
N GLY A 105 -40.81 3.13 -2.46
CA GLY A 105 -41.21 4.39 -1.88
C GLY A 105 -40.14 5.46 -2.21
N ASN A 106 -39.70 6.21 -1.23
CA ASN A 106 -38.69 7.24 -1.35
C ASN A 106 -37.22 6.73 -1.22
N LYS A 107 -37.01 5.42 -1.19
CA LYS A 107 -35.70 4.78 -0.93
C LYS A 107 -35.18 4.07 -2.16
N LEU A 108 -33.94 4.35 -2.50
CA LEU A 108 -33.15 3.59 -3.47
C LEU A 108 -32.26 2.59 -2.73
N THR A 109 -32.19 1.37 -3.24
CA THR A 109 -31.22 0.37 -2.86
C THR A 109 -30.29 0.14 -4.04
N ILE A 110 -29.01 0.36 -3.85
CA ILE A 110 -27.98 0.30 -4.87
C ILE A 110 -27.05 -0.84 -4.51
N ARG A 111 -26.92 -1.82 -5.41
CA ARG A 111 -26.06 -3.00 -5.22
C ARG A 111 -25.07 -3.10 -6.35
N ASP A 112 -23.80 -3.17 -6.00
CA ASP A 112 -22.71 -3.48 -6.92
C ASP A 112 -22.75 -4.97 -7.35
N LYS A 113 -22.32 -5.23 -8.59
CA LYS A 113 -22.20 -6.58 -9.18
C LYS A 113 -20.75 -7.07 -9.27
N GLY A 114 -19.84 -6.55 -8.45
CA GLY A 114 -18.52 -7.14 -8.25
C GLY A 114 -17.37 -6.51 -9.05
N LYS A 115 -17.46 -5.23 -9.43
CA LYS A 115 -16.36 -4.48 -10.07
C LYS A 115 -16.40 -3.02 -9.67
N ALA A 116 -15.24 -2.38 -9.51
CA ALA A 116 -15.14 -0.93 -9.35
C ALA A 116 -15.68 -0.21 -10.59
N TRP A 117 -16.51 0.82 -10.37
CA TRP A 117 -17.14 1.59 -11.44
C TRP A 117 -17.70 2.91 -10.89
N SER A 118 -17.89 3.86 -11.80
CA SER A 118 -18.62 5.07 -11.52
C SER A 118 -19.65 5.35 -12.62
N SER A 119 -20.85 5.76 -12.26
CA SER A 119 -21.92 6.09 -13.18
C SER A 119 -22.92 7.04 -12.56
N GLN A 120 -23.96 7.35 -13.30
CA GLN A 120 -25.12 8.09 -12.83
C GLN A 120 -26.40 7.37 -13.26
N CYS A 121 -27.43 7.47 -12.43
CA CYS A 121 -28.79 7.13 -12.82
C CYS A 121 -29.68 8.38 -12.72
N ILE A 122 -30.79 8.34 -13.44
CA ILE A 122 -31.84 9.34 -13.38
C ILE A 122 -32.99 8.77 -12.57
N VAL A 123 -33.48 9.56 -11.65
CA VAL A 123 -34.58 9.17 -10.76
C VAL A 123 -35.70 10.19 -10.92
N ASN A 124 -36.91 9.71 -11.04
CA ASN A 124 -38.13 10.50 -11.04
C ASN A 124 -39.16 9.88 -10.09
N ASP A 125 -40.22 10.59 -9.85
CA ASP A 125 -41.42 10.06 -9.19
C ASP A 125 -42.51 9.72 -10.22
N LYS A 126 -43.22 8.62 -10.03
CA LYS A 126 -44.28 8.19 -10.97
C LYS A 126 -45.38 9.20 -11.14
N SER A 127 -45.63 10.06 -10.15
CA SER A 127 -46.62 11.13 -10.23
C SER A 127 -46.22 12.27 -11.17
N ASN A 128 -44.91 12.50 -11.38
CA ASN A 128 -44.38 13.51 -12.29
C ASN A 128 -43.02 13.14 -12.84
N LYS A 129 -43.01 12.54 -14.02
CA LYS A 129 -41.78 12.08 -14.69
C LYS A 129 -40.93 13.20 -15.27
N ASP A 130 -41.47 14.39 -15.37
CA ASP A 130 -40.72 15.59 -15.88
C ASP A 130 -39.77 16.16 -14.83
N VAL A 131 -40.01 15.84 -13.54
CA VAL A 131 -39.16 16.24 -12.44
C VAL A 131 -38.16 15.12 -12.14
N THR A 132 -36.93 15.32 -12.54
CA THR A 132 -35.86 14.33 -12.39
C THR A 132 -34.75 14.81 -11.48
N VAL A 133 -34.04 13.87 -10.87
CA VAL A 133 -32.80 14.12 -10.14
C VAL A 133 -31.73 13.11 -10.57
N ARG A 134 -30.48 13.55 -10.60
CA ARG A 134 -29.34 12.68 -10.90
C ARG A 134 -28.74 12.13 -9.62
N VAL A 135 -28.48 10.83 -9.62
CA VAL A 135 -27.76 10.16 -8.55
C VAL A 135 -26.44 9.66 -9.14
N TYR A 136 -25.33 10.23 -8.68
CA TYR A 136 -24.00 9.77 -9.01
C TYR A 136 -23.62 8.63 -8.09
N ILE A 137 -23.07 7.57 -8.65
CA ILE A 137 -22.75 6.35 -7.93
C ILE A 137 -21.29 5.99 -8.22
N GLU A 138 -20.50 5.77 -7.20
CA GLU A 138 -19.11 5.33 -7.31
C GLU A 138 -18.86 4.17 -6.37
N PHE A 139 -18.44 3.01 -6.90
CA PHE A 139 -17.94 1.88 -6.11
C PHE A 139 -16.46 1.69 -6.38
N LYS A 140 -15.65 1.76 -5.33
CA LYS A 140 -14.20 1.60 -5.35
C LYS A 140 -13.83 0.19 -4.94
N GLU A 141 -12.71 -0.33 -5.45
CA GLU A 141 -12.17 -1.59 -4.95
C GLU A 141 -11.91 -1.49 -3.44
N PRO A 142 -12.18 -2.56 -2.68
CA PRO A 142 -11.89 -2.57 -1.26
C PRO A 142 -10.39 -2.35 -1.03
N VAL A 143 -10.06 -1.34 -0.25
CA VAL A 143 -8.70 -1.14 0.24
C VAL A 143 -8.61 -1.95 1.54
N SER A 144 -7.76 -2.97 1.57
CA SER A 144 -7.49 -3.71 2.79
C SER A 144 -6.90 -2.76 3.83
N GLU A 145 -7.44 -2.76 5.05
CA GLU A 145 -6.83 -2.06 6.19
C GLU A 145 -5.53 -2.74 6.64
N ASP A 146 -5.36 -4.03 6.33
CA ASP A 146 -4.10 -4.74 6.55
C ASP A 146 -3.09 -4.31 5.45
N PRO A 147 -2.00 -3.62 5.81
CA PRO A 147 -1.00 -3.17 4.83
C PRO A 147 -0.30 -4.33 4.13
N PHE A 148 -0.42 -5.55 4.65
CA PHE A 148 0.14 -6.76 4.04
C PHE A 148 -0.79 -7.46 3.04
N VAL A 149 -1.99 -6.90 2.79
CA VAL A 149 -2.92 -7.41 1.78
C VAL A 149 -3.03 -6.40 0.65
N GLY A 150 -2.62 -6.79 -0.55
CA GLY A 150 -2.65 -5.97 -1.76
C GLY A 150 -3.74 -6.41 -2.74
N THR A 151 -4.01 -5.57 -3.72
CA THR A 151 -4.90 -5.85 -4.85
C THR A 151 -4.19 -5.68 -6.18
N LEU A 152 -4.66 -6.35 -7.21
CA LEU A 152 -4.14 -6.15 -8.59
C LEU A 152 -4.44 -4.74 -9.13
N ALA A 153 -5.32 -3.97 -8.50
CA ALA A 153 -5.51 -2.57 -8.87
C ALA A 153 -4.26 -1.72 -8.57
N GLN A 154 -3.57 -2.02 -7.47
CA GLN A 154 -2.41 -1.29 -6.97
C GLN A 154 -1.08 -1.83 -7.52
N TRP A 155 -0.97 -3.16 -7.69
CA TRP A 155 0.27 -3.86 -7.91
C TRP A 155 0.36 -4.53 -9.29
N ASN A 156 1.52 -4.45 -9.89
CA ASN A 156 1.87 -5.27 -11.05
C ASN A 156 2.42 -6.61 -10.55
N PHE A 157 1.61 -7.66 -10.62
CA PHE A 157 1.88 -8.96 -10.02
C PHE A 157 1.65 -10.09 -11.03
N ASP A 158 2.58 -11.02 -11.08
CA ASP A 158 2.48 -12.23 -11.86
C ASP A 158 1.98 -13.38 -11.00
N LYS A 159 0.71 -13.75 -11.21
CA LYS A 159 0.03 -14.81 -10.45
C LYS A 159 0.62 -16.20 -10.67
N THR A 160 1.25 -16.43 -11.81
CA THR A 160 1.78 -17.75 -12.17
C THR A 160 3.10 -18.06 -11.48
N THR A 161 3.88 -17.01 -11.23
CA THR A 161 5.21 -17.09 -10.59
C THR A 161 5.22 -16.50 -9.18
N ASN A 162 4.08 -16.02 -8.67
CA ASN A 162 3.98 -15.32 -7.39
C ASN A 162 4.96 -14.14 -7.27
N THR A 163 5.22 -13.44 -8.39
CA THR A 163 6.26 -12.41 -8.49
C THR A 163 5.68 -11.01 -8.54
N LEU A 164 6.09 -10.17 -7.60
CA LEU A 164 5.76 -8.76 -7.54
C LEU A 164 6.69 -7.96 -8.47
N LYS A 165 6.12 -7.32 -9.48
CA LYS A 165 6.84 -6.54 -10.51
C LYS A 165 6.87 -5.03 -10.23
N GLY A 166 6.32 -4.60 -9.07
CA GLY A 166 6.26 -3.21 -8.62
C GLY A 166 4.86 -2.61 -8.66
N PHE A 167 4.77 -1.29 -8.64
CA PHE A 167 3.50 -0.57 -8.71
C PHE A 167 2.96 -0.54 -10.15
N LYS A 168 1.64 -0.53 -10.29
CA LYS A 168 0.99 -0.22 -11.58
C LYS A 168 1.12 1.27 -11.93
N ASP A 169 0.91 2.13 -10.95
CA ASP A 169 1.17 3.56 -11.10
C ASP A 169 2.63 3.87 -10.71
N LYS A 170 3.33 4.65 -11.55
CA LYS A 170 4.69 5.09 -11.25
C LYS A 170 4.76 6.12 -10.12
N ASN A 171 3.64 6.71 -9.73
CA ASN A 171 3.55 7.71 -8.66
C ASN A 171 3.47 7.00 -7.29
N ASN A 172 4.52 6.25 -6.96
CA ASN A 172 4.61 5.46 -5.73
C ASN A 172 4.71 6.32 -4.46
N PRO A 173 4.25 5.81 -3.30
CA PRO A 173 4.51 6.41 -1.99
C PRO A 173 6.00 6.33 -1.63
N THR A 174 6.42 7.19 -0.71
CA THR A 174 7.80 7.16 -0.14
C THR A 174 7.95 6.09 0.95
N GLU A 175 6.87 5.69 1.59
CA GLU A 175 6.81 4.56 2.53
C GLU A 175 6.06 3.40 1.88
N VAL A 176 6.69 2.25 1.81
CA VAL A 176 6.20 1.07 1.10
C VAL A 176 6.15 -0.14 2.02
N VAL A 177 5.00 -0.77 2.08
CA VAL A 177 4.81 -2.09 2.68
C VAL A 177 4.57 -3.09 1.55
N ILE A 178 5.46 -4.06 1.39
CA ILE A 178 5.26 -5.15 0.42
C ILE A 178 4.11 -6.03 0.93
N PRO A 179 3.07 -6.28 0.11
CA PRO A 179 1.97 -7.14 0.54
C PRO A 179 2.41 -8.61 0.66
N LYS A 180 1.87 -9.34 1.65
CA LYS A 180 2.03 -10.79 1.76
C LYS A 180 1.21 -11.54 0.71
N THR A 181 0.07 -10.96 0.35
CA THR A 181 -0.85 -11.51 -0.64
C THR A 181 -1.36 -10.42 -1.58
N ILE A 182 -1.64 -10.77 -2.81
CA ILE A 182 -2.34 -9.91 -3.78
C ILE A 182 -3.54 -10.70 -4.31
N ASP A 183 -4.75 -10.19 -4.09
CA ASP A 183 -6.02 -10.89 -4.36
C ASP A 183 -6.03 -12.31 -3.77
N GLY A 184 -5.53 -12.46 -2.54
CA GLY A 184 -5.42 -13.75 -1.82
C GLY A 184 -4.29 -14.69 -2.27
N ILE A 185 -3.52 -14.32 -3.32
CA ILE A 185 -2.38 -15.12 -3.81
C ILE A 185 -1.11 -14.66 -3.10
N PRO A 186 -0.32 -15.58 -2.50
CA PRO A 186 0.93 -15.22 -1.83
C PRO A 186 1.93 -14.53 -2.75
N VAL A 187 2.57 -13.47 -2.25
CA VAL A 187 3.74 -12.87 -2.89
C VAL A 187 4.98 -13.55 -2.35
N LYS A 188 5.77 -14.16 -3.23
CA LYS A 188 6.99 -14.89 -2.85
C LYS A 188 8.26 -14.25 -3.38
N HIS A 189 8.18 -13.63 -4.54
CA HIS A 189 9.33 -13.09 -5.25
C HIS A 189 9.13 -11.63 -5.60
N ILE A 190 10.20 -10.84 -5.50
CA ILE A 190 10.26 -9.47 -5.98
C ILE A 190 11.10 -9.46 -7.25
N ASP A 191 10.53 -8.97 -8.34
CA ASP A 191 11.17 -8.99 -9.67
C ASP A 191 12.39 -8.05 -9.75
N LYS A 192 13.20 -8.28 -10.77
CA LYS A 192 14.28 -7.34 -11.13
C LYS A 192 13.72 -5.93 -11.35
N ASP A 193 14.45 -4.92 -10.91
CA ASP A 193 14.10 -3.51 -11.04
C ASP A 193 12.75 -3.11 -10.41
N ALA A 194 12.04 -3.96 -9.66
CA ALA A 194 10.65 -3.78 -9.24
C ALA A 194 10.39 -2.42 -8.57
N PHE A 195 11.33 -1.96 -7.73
CA PHE A 195 11.27 -0.68 -7.00
C PHE A 195 12.51 0.19 -7.25
N LYS A 196 13.17 -0.01 -8.39
CA LYS A 196 14.34 0.76 -8.76
C LYS A 196 13.99 2.22 -8.99
N PHE A 197 14.66 3.11 -8.26
CA PHE A 197 14.66 4.53 -8.58
C PHE A 197 15.81 4.85 -9.56
N SER A 198 15.50 5.63 -10.60
CA SER A 198 16.50 6.21 -11.48
C SER A 198 15.92 7.47 -12.13
N SER A 199 16.71 8.51 -12.19
CA SER A 199 16.36 9.75 -12.89
C SER A 199 16.14 9.55 -14.39
N PHE A 200 16.64 8.44 -14.95
CA PHE A 200 16.63 8.10 -16.37
C PHE A 200 15.86 6.79 -16.65
N GLY A 201 14.62 6.67 -16.13
CA GLY A 201 13.75 5.53 -16.48
C GLY A 201 13.59 4.45 -15.41
N GLY A 202 13.70 4.79 -14.14
CA GLY A 202 13.33 3.90 -13.04
C GLY A 202 11.85 3.53 -13.04
N LYS A 203 11.50 2.41 -12.39
CA LYS A 203 10.11 1.96 -12.24
C LYS A 203 9.33 2.76 -11.20
N VAL A 204 10.02 3.44 -10.28
CA VAL A 204 9.41 4.33 -9.29
C VAL A 204 9.81 5.78 -9.56
N LYS A 205 8.90 6.70 -9.27
CA LYS A 205 9.09 8.15 -9.48
C LYS A 205 9.66 8.82 -8.23
N ASN A 206 9.22 8.39 -7.06
CA ASN A 206 9.69 8.91 -5.79
C ASN A 206 10.68 7.91 -5.17
N ARG A 207 11.73 8.42 -4.52
CA ARG A 207 12.63 7.56 -3.72
C ARG A 207 11.87 7.01 -2.53
N ILE A 208 12.02 5.71 -2.30
CA ILE A 208 11.46 5.04 -1.14
C ILE A 208 12.38 5.33 0.05
N THR A 209 11.81 5.88 1.12
CA THR A 209 12.52 6.21 2.36
C THR A 209 12.31 5.18 3.45
N LYS A 210 11.20 4.43 3.38
CA LYS A 210 10.88 3.35 4.31
C LYS A 210 10.30 2.16 3.56
N LEU A 211 10.85 0.99 3.82
CA LEU A 211 10.45 -0.26 3.18
C LEU A 211 10.22 -1.35 4.21
N THR A 212 9.09 -2.01 4.14
CA THR A 212 8.80 -3.22 4.92
C THR A 212 8.69 -4.41 3.98
N ILE A 213 9.56 -5.40 4.18
CA ILE A 213 9.52 -6.69 3.50
C ILE A 213 8.98 -7.72 4.50
N PRO A 214 7.76 -8.26 4.30
CA PRO A 214 7.16 -9.19 5.25
C PRO A 214 7.74 -10.60 5.14
N GLU A 215 7.47 -11.41 6.16
CA GLU A 215 7.66 -12.86 6.07
C GLU A 215 6.82 -13.45 4.92
N GLY A 216 7.39 -14.46 4.26
CA GLY A 216 6.83 -15.08 3.06
C GLY A 216 7.54 -14.68 1.76
N ILE A 217 8.29 -13.58 1.76
CA ILE A 217 9.15 -13.22 0.62
C ILE A 217 10.40 -14.11 0.65
N GLU A 218 10.60 -14.89 -0.41
CA GLU A 218 11.66 -15.88 -0.56
C GLU A 218 12.87 -15.34 -1.35
N SER A 219 12.63 -14.42 -2.30
CA SER A 219 13.72 -13.84 -3.09
C SER A 219 13.45 -12.41 -3.56
N THR A 220 14.54 -11.66 -3.79
CA THR A 220 14.52 -10.39 -4.49
C THR A 220 15.36 -10.46 -5.77
N GLY A 221 14.92 -9.77 -6.82
CA GLY A 221 15.61 -9.74 -8.10
C GLY A 221 16.74 -8.72 -8.16
N TYR A 222 17.46 -8.74 -9.28
CA TYR A 222 18.55 -7.82 -9.58
C TYR A 222 18.06 -6.36 -9.56
N MET A 223 18.77 -5.45 -8.89
CA MET A 223 18.45 -4.02 -8.78
C MET A 223 17.07 -3.70 -8.16
N SER A 224 16.45 -4.63 -7.45
CA SER A 224 15.04 -4.51 -7.03
C SER A 224 14.73 -3.22 -6.23
N PHE A 225 15.65 -2.73 -5.41
CA PHE A 225 15.51 -1.50 -4.59
C PHE A 225 16.62 -0.48 -4.84
N GLN A 226 17.31 -0.58 -5.98
CA GLN A 226 18.41 0.30 -6.31
C GLN A 226 18.03 1.78 -6.27
N GLY A 227 18.91 2.63 -5.74
CA GLY A 227 18.87 4.09 -5.87
C GLY A 227 17.80 4.76 -5.00
N ASN A 228 17.21 4.05 -4.06
CA ASN A 228 16.26 4.60 -3.11
C ASN A 228 16.97 5.36 -1.97
N ASP A 229 16.21 5.84 -0.99
CA ASP A 229 16.69 6.69 0.11
C ASP A 229 16.39 6.04 1.47
N LEU A 230 16.55 4.72 1.53
CA LEU A 230 16.31 3.95 2.75
C LEU A 230 17.31 4.32 3.83
N SER A 231 16.88 4.46 5.08
CA SER A 231 17.74 4.63 6.25
C SER A 231 18.08 3.32 6.94
N GLU A 232 17.16 2.39 6.92
CA GLU A 232 17.28 1.03 7.48
C GLU A 232 16.47 0.03 6.69
N ILE A 233 16.80 -1.24 6.80
CA ILE A 233 16.03 -2.36 6.28
C ILE A 233 16.16 -3.58 7.19
N LYS A 234 15.03 -4.28 7.40
CA LYS A 234 15.00 -5.62 8.02
C LYS A 234 14.66 -6.65 6.95
N LEU A 235 15.52 -7.66 6.82
CA LEU A 235 15.35 -8.77 5.90
C LEU A 235 14.68 -9.94 6.63
N PRO A 236 13.56 -10.49 6.11
CA PRO A 236 12.78 -11.52 6.79
C PRO A 236 13.48 -12.88 6.79
N LYS A 237 13.12 -13.75 7.75
CA LYS A 237 13.67 -15.10 7.86
C LYS A 237 13.41 -15.94 6.60
N SER A 238 12.30 -15.74 5.93
CA SER A 238 11.93 -16.46 4.71
C SER A 238 12.83 -16.16 3.51
N LEU A 239 13.63 -15.05 3.55
CA LEU A 239 14.46 -14.63 2.44
C LEU A 239 15.69 -15.54 2.32
N THR A 240 15.77 -16.29 1.23
CA THR A 240 16.90 -17.19 0.91
C THR A 240 17.79 -16.67 -0.21
N SER A 241 17.30 -15.69 -1.00
CA SER A 241 18.07 -15.10 -2.10
C SER A 241 17.89 -13.59 -2.16
N LEU A 242 18.99 -12.86 -2.10
CA LEU A 242 19.07 -11.41 -2.28
C LEU A 242 19.72 -11.12 -3.63
N GLY A 243 18.99 -10.52 -4.56
CA GLY A 243 19.51 -10.23 -5.91
C GLY A 243 20.67 -9.25 -5.90
N GLY A 244 21.59 -9.40 -6.86
CA GLY A 244 22.69 -8.47 -7.03
C GLY A 244 22.20 -7.03 -7.21
N ARG A 245 22.95 -6.05 -6.71
CA ARG A 245 22.61 -4.62 -6.71
C ARG A 245 21.26 -4.27 -6.04
N SER A 246 20.70 -5.15 -5.22
CA SER A 246 19.38 -4.91 -4.63
C SER A 246 19.27 -3.58 -3.89
N PHE A 247 20.27 -3.22 -3.12
CA PHE A 247 20.33 -1.95 -2.36
C PHE A 247 21.42 -0.98 -2.85
N TYR A 248 21.94 -1.21 -4.07
CA TYR A 248 22.95 -0.34 -4.67
C TYR A 248 22.52 1.13 -4.62
N GLY A 249 23.42 2.00 -4.13
CA GLY A 249 23.20 3.45 -4.16
C GLY A 249 22.13 3.97 -3.19
N ASN A 250 21.75 3.20 -2.16
CA ASN A 250 20.97 3.70 -1.02
C ASN A 250 21.96 4.39 -0.06
N THR A 251 22.37 5.61 -0.38
CA THR A 251 23.47 6.32 0.33
C THR A 251 23.15 6.65 1.79
N ASN A 252 21.86 6.67 2.16
CA ASN A 252 21.41 6.89 3.52
C ASN A 252 21.19 5.59 4.32
N LEU A 253 21.36 4.40 3.71
CA LEU A 253 21.17 3.11 4.36
C LEU A 253 22.30 2.86 5.38
N LYS A 254 22.00 3.06 6.66
CA LYS A 254 22.95 2.90 7.77
C LYS A 254 22.81 1.57 8.51
N LYS A 255 21.68 0.91 8.39
CA LYS A 255 21.38 -0.31 9.15
C LYS A 255 20.71 -1.36 8.28
N VAL A 256 21.28 -2.57 8.33
CA VAL A 256 20.67 -3.79 7.78
C VAL A 256 20.54 -4.78 8.92
N GLU A 257 19.32 -5.22 9.17
CA GLU A 257 19.01 -6.29 10.13
C GLU A 257 18.61 -7.55 9.38
N PHE A 258 19.20 -8.67 9.76
CA PHE A 258 18.79 -9.98 9.31
C PHE A 258 17.94 -10.63 10.41
N ALA A 259 16.77 -11.20 10.05
CA ALA A 259 15.94 -11.90 11.01
C ALA A 259 16.67 -13.15 11.56
N ASP A 260 16.43 -13.48 12.83
CA ASP A 260 17.04 -14.64 13.47
C ASP A 260 16.72 -15.93 12.69
N GLY A 261 17.79 -16.68 12.39
CA GLY A 261 17.69 -17.94 11.64
C GLY A 261 17.38 -17.77 10.15
N ILE A 262 17.63 -16.60 9.57
CA ILE A 262 17.62 -16.40 8.11
C ILE A 262 18.65 -17.36 7.46
N ASN A 263 18.28 -17.96 6.32
CA ASN A 263 19.15 -18.85 5.56
C ASN A 263 19.63 -18.21 4.25
N LEU A 264 20.33 -17.09 4.37
CA LEU A 264 20.92 -16.36 3.25
C LEU A 264 22.39 -16.79 3.11
N GLU A 265 22.71 -17.58 2.08
CA GLU A 265 24.08 -18.12 1.90
C GLU A 265 25.00 -17.18 1.15
N VAL A 266 24.46 -16.27 0.34
CA VAL A 266 25.25 -15.41 -0.55
C VAL A 266 24.88 -13.95 -0.40
N ILE A 267 25.84 -13.10 -0.10
CA ILE A 267 25.73 -11.66 -0.33
C ILE A 267 26.17 -11.39 -1.77
N GLN A 268 25.21 -11.15 -2.64
CA GLN A 268 25.46 -11.07 -4.08
C GLN A 268 26.18 -9.79 -4.52
N SER A 269 26.68 -9.82 -5.77
CA SER A 269 27.48 -8.75 -6.34
C SER A 269 26.83 -7.37 -6.20
N ASP A 270 27.60 -6.41 -5.72
CA ASP A 270 27.24 -4.99 -5.59
C ASP A 270 25.98 -4.74 -4.70
N SER A 271 25.49 -5.74 -3.91
CA SER A 271 24.21 -5.64 -3.19
C SER A 271 24.12 -4.43 -2.30
N PHE A 272 25.20 -4.05 -1.62
CA PHE A 272 25.28 -2.90 -0.73
C PHE A 272 26.35 -1.88 -1.20
N GLN A 273 26.67 -1.88 -2.49
CA GLN A 273 27.61 -0.92 -3.05
C GLN A 273 27.08 0.51 -2.92
N ASN A 274 27.93 1.45 -2.54
CA ASN A 274 27.61 2.87 -2.36
C ASN A 274 26.44 3.08 -1.38
N THR A 275 26.45 2.38 -0.24
CA THR A 275 25.52 2.59 0.87
C THR A 275 26.17 3.37 2.01
N GLY A 276 25.34 3.90 2.91
CA GLY A 276 25.79 4.60 4.12
C GLY A 276 26.10 3.65 5.29
N LEU A 277 26.20 2.34 5.07
CA LEU A 277 26.46 1.36 6.12
C LEU A 277 27.78 1.62 6.83
N GLU A 278 27.74 1.81 8.16
CA GLU A 278 28.91 1.98 9.00
C GLU A 278 29.34 0.66 9.67
N SER A 279 28.39 -0.23 9.92
CA SER A 279 28.66 -1.57 10.43
C SER A 279 27.62 -2.56 9.90
N ILE A 280 27.99 -3.84 9.85
CA ILE A 280 27.08 -4.92 9.52
C ILE A 280 27.49 -6.19 10.25
N GLU A 281 26.51 -6.95 10.72
CA GLU A 281 26.66 -8.31 11.22
C GLU A 281 25.98 -9.27 10.25
N LEU A 282 26.77 -10.11 9.58
CA LEU A 282 26.26 -11.11 8.64
C LEU A 282 25.77 -12.35 9.38
N PRO A 283 24.67 -12.98 8.94
CA PRO A 283 24.20 -14.24 9.55
C PRO A 283 25.19 -15.38 9.32
N ASP A 284 25.19 -16.35 10.23
CA ASP A 284 26.09 -17.51 10.15
C ASP A 284 25.88 -18.39 8.92
N SER A 285 24.72 -18.26 8.25
CA SER A 285 24.42 -18.96 7.00
C SER A 285 25.27 -18.46 5.82
N VAL A 286 25.83 -17.25 5.88
CA VAL A 286 26.59 -16.69 4.76
C VAL A 286 27.88 -17.46 4.54
N LYS A 287 28.04 -17.97 3.32
CA LYS A 287 29.23 -18.70 2.84
C LYS A 287 30.03 -17.92 1.82
N LYS A 288 29.37 -16.97 1.14
CA LYS A 288 29.98 -16.25 0.02
C LYS A 288 29.62 -14.78 0.08
N ILE A 289 30.62 -13.92 -0.12
CA ILE A 289 30.50 -12.48 -0.38
C ILE A 289 31.00 -12.24 -1.78
N GLU A 290 30.11 -11.85 -2.69
CA GLU A 290 30.46 -11.68 -4.10
C GLU A 290 31.15 -10.34 -4.38
N SER A 291 31.58 -10.18 -5.65
CA SER A 291 32.35 -9.02 -6.10
C SER A 291 31.61 -7.71 -5.83
N GLY A 292 32.31 -6.72 -5.29
CA GLY A 292 31.80 -5.38 -5.03
C GLY A 292 30.71 -5.28 -3.97
N ALA A 293 30.39 -6.35 -3.24
CA ALA A 293 29.23 -6.43 -2.36
C ALA A 293 29.07 -5.20 -1.43
N PHE A 294 30.15 -4.68 -0.88
CA PHE A 294 30.19 -3.49 -0.01
C PHE A 294 31.06 -2.35 -0.58
N ASN A 295 31.40 -2.39 -1.86
CA ASN A 295 32.26 -1.42 -2.49
C ASN A 295 31.73 0.01 -2.30
N GLY A 296 32.57 0.94 -1.84
CA GLY A 296 32.19 2.34 -1.63
C GLY A 296 31.17 2.58 -0.51
N SER A 297 30.90 1.58 0.34
CA SER A 297 30.11 1.80 1.56
C SER A 297 30.95 2.52 2.63
N HIS A 298 30.29 3.11 3.64
CA HIS A 298 30.98 3.75 4.77
C HIS A 298 31.39 2.75 5.87
N LEU A 299 31.55 1.48 5.52
CA LEU A 299 31.74 0.38 6.46
C LEU A 299 33.06 0.52 7.23
N LYS A 300 32.97 0.65 8.57
CA LYS A 300 34.06 0.72 9.52
C LYS A 300 34.37 -0.61 10.17
N SER A 301 33.31 -1.44 10.34
CA SER A 301 33.43 -2.77 10.92
C SER A 301 32.46 -3.74 10.28
N ILE A 302 32.87 -5.02 10.23
CA ILE A 302 32.04 -6.14 9.80
C ILE A 302 32.24 -7.31 10.73
N LYS A 303 31.12 -7.94 11.15
CA LYS A 303 31.13 -9.22 11.84
C LYS A 303 30.57 -10.29 10.90
N MET A 304 31.34 -11.34 10.71
CA MET A 304 30.96 -12.51 9.92
C MET A 304 31.39 -13.80 10.61
N SER A 305 30.76 -14.90 10.29
CA SER A 305 31.13 -16.20 10.82
C SER A 305 32.37 -16.77 10.11
N ASP A 306 33.03 -17.70 10.78
CA ASP A 306 34.12 -18.50 10.19
C ASP A 306 33.66 -19.39 9.02
N GLY A 307 32.35 -19.50 8.81
CA GLY A 307 31.77 -20.24 7.70
C GLY A 307 31.89 -19.56 6.33
N VAL A 308 32.33 -18.29 6.29
CA VAL A 308 32.57 -17.60 5.01
C VAL A 308 33.79 -18.20 4.32
N SER A 309 33.56 -18.81 3.15
CA SER A 309 34.58 -19.52 2.37
C SER A 309 35.04 -18.77 1.12
N GLU A 310 34.25 -17.77 0.66
CA GLU A 310 34.60 -17.02 -0.55
C GLU A 310 34.33 -15.51 -0.35
N ILE A 311 35.32 -14.67 -0.70
CA ILE A 311 35.20 -13.22 -0.76
C ILE A 311 35.66 -12.75 -2.16
N GLY A 312 34.75 -12.16 -2.91
CA GLY A 312 34.98 -11.75 -4.31
C GLY A 312 35.80 -10.48 -4.48
N ASP A 313 36.15 -10.20 -5.74
CA ASP A 313 36.92 -9.02 -6.12
C ASP A 313 36.27 -7.73 -5.66
N GLN A 314 37.02 -6.79 -5.10
CA GLN A 314 36.54 -5.48 -4.68
C GLN A 314 35.41 -5.48 -3.63
N ALA A 315 35.16 -6.62 -2.97
CA ALA A 315 34.05 -6.76 -2.03
C ALA A 315 33.99 -5.66 -0.96
N PHE A 316 35.16 -5.18 -0.49
CA PHE A 316 35.31 -4.12 0.50
C PHE A 316 36.13 -2.94 0.00
N SER A 317 36.29 -2.77 -1.31
CA SER A 317 37.07 -1.64 -1.86
C SER A 317 36.38 -0.31 -1.54
N PHE A 318 37.16 0.73 -1.30
CA PHE A 318 36.66 2.06 -0.97
C PHE A 318 35.75 2.12 0.27
N THR A 319 35.91 1.18 1.22
CA THR A 319 35.26 1.24 2.52
C THR A 319 36.13 1.98 3.54
N LEU A 320 35.59 2.19 4.75
CA LEU A 320 36.29 2.84 5.87
C LEU A 320 36.71 1.82 6.93
N LEU A 321 36.89 0.53 6.57
CA LEU A 321 37.28 -0.52 7.52
C LEU A 321 38.61 -0.14 8.22
N GLU A 322 38.60 -0.17 9.55
CA GLU A 322 39.74 0.10 10.39
C GLU A 322 40.46 -1.21 10.72
N GLU A 323 39.72 -2.28 10.86
CA GLU A 323 40.23 -3.64 11.12
C GLU A 323 39.38 -4.67 10.35
N PHE A 324 39.96 -5.81 10.05
CA PHE A 324 39.30 -6.92 9.38
C PHE A 324 39.87 -8.24 9.86
N THR A 325 38.98 -9.10 10.39
CA THR A 325 39.33 -10.47 10.78
C THR A 325 39.01 -11.42 9.66
N MET A 326 40.02 -12.09 9.12
CA MET A 326 39.80 -13.11 8.09
C MET A 326 39.07 -14.32 8.68
N PRO A 327 37.98 -14.80 8.02
CA PRO A 327 37.31 -16.04 8.43
C PRO A 327 38.27 -17.23 8.35
N THR A 328 38.27 -18.11 9.35
CA THR A 328 39.15 -19.30 9.35
C THR A 328 38.76 -20.30 8.24
N GLY A 329 37.51 -20.27 7.77
CA GLY A 329 37.03 -21.10 6.65
C GLY A 329 37.34 -20.57 5.25
N LEU A 330 38.04 -19.42 5.13
CA LEU A 330 38.27 -18.78 3.83
C LEU A 330 39.13 -19.62 2.89
N GLN A 331 38.59 -19.95 1.72
CA GLN A 331 39.24 -20.74 0.67
C GLN A 331 39.57 -19.90 -0.57
N ILE A 332 38.68 -18.95 -0.88
CA ILE A 332 38.81 -18.12 -2.08
C ILE A 332 38.78 -16.66 -1.67
N LEU A 333 39.85 -15.95 -1.95
CA LEU A 333 39.94 -14.50 -1.82
C LEU A 333 40.14 -13.90 -3.22
N GLY A 334 39.31 -12.93 -3.55
CA GLY A 334 39.39 -12.23 -4.84
C GLY A 334 40.76 -11.62 -5.11
N LYS A 335 40.99 -11.29 -6.38
CA LYS A 335 42.31 -10.80 -6.84
C LYS A 335 42.80 -9.60 -6.05
N ALA A 336 44.06 -9.66 -5.65
CA ALA A 336 44.80 -8.53 -5.15
C ALA A 336 45.61 -7.93 -6.30
N SER A 337 45.19 -6.80 -6.83
CA SER A 337 45.99 -6.04 -7.80
C SER A 337 46.24 -4.62 -7.34
N ARG A 338 47.26 -3.95 -7.91
CA ARG A 338 47.61 -2.57 -7.52
C ARG A 338 46.50 -1.55 -7.71
N ASN A 339 45.52 -1.82 -8.59
CA ASN A 339 44.42 -0.94 -8.94
C ASN A 339 43.03 -1.57 -8.73
N SER A 340 42.99 -2.80 -8.27
CA SER A 340 41.76 -3.52 -7.91
C SER A 340 42.08 -4.63 -6.94
N GLY A 341 41.28 -4.88 -5.99
CA GLY A 341 41.45 -5.96 -5.01
C GLY A 341 40.34 -5.91 -3.99
N VAL A 342 40.24 -6.97 -3.18
CA VAL A 342 39.15 -7.07 -2.16
C VAL A 342 39.09 -5.83 -1.28
N PHE A 343 40.25 -5.28 -0.94
CA PHE A 343 40.44 -4.13 -0.02
C PHE A 343 41.08 -2.91 -0.67
N PHE A 344 40.92 -2.67 -1.96
CA PHE A 344 41.52 -1.53 -2.61
C PHE A 344 41.03 -0.21 -2.00
N ARG A 345 41.98 0.66 -1.54
CA ARG A 345 41.69 1.92 -0.84
C ARG A 345 40.74 1.81 0.35
N THR A 346 40.79 0.68 1.07
CA THR A 346 39.90 0.42 2.22
C THR A 346 40.50 0.97 3.51
N PHE A 347 41.78 0.75 3.75
CA PHE A 347 42.45 1.15 4.99
C PHE A 347 42.98 2.58 4.89
N SER A 348 42.79 3.39 5.93
CA SER A 348 43.43 4.70 6.02
C SER A 348 44.95 4.49 6.08
N GLU A 349 45.75 5.46 5.57
CA GLU A 349 47.24 5.39 5.43
C GLU A 349 48.03 5.01 6.70
N LYS A 350 47.37 4.74 7.83
CA LYS A 350 47.98 4.38 9.12
C LYS A 350 48.00 2.87 9.44
N THR A 351 47.41 2.01 8.63
CA THR A 351 47.38 0.57 8.92
C THR A 351 48.56 -0.09 8.23
N GLU A 352 49.63 -0.37 8.99
CA GLU A 352 50.68 -1.30 8.57
C GLU A 352 50.06 -2.67 8.35
N TYR A 353 50.17 -3.21 7.15
CA TYR A 353 49.82 -4.58 6.85
C TYR A 353 50.57 -5.50 7.81
N ALA A 354 49.87 -6.20 8.69
CA ALA A 354 50.45 -7.32 9.41
C ALA A 354 50.94 -8.31 8.36
N LYS A 355 52.24 -8.38 8.18
CA LYS A 355 52.91 -9.41 7.37
C LYS A 355 52.70 -10.72 8.04
N GLY A 356 51.77 -11.52 7.52
CA GLY A 356 51.63 -12.94 7.80
C GLY A 356 52.12 -13.75 6.63
#